data_28f8ea37355b32b2450bf35a3c84fa06
#
_entry.id   28f8ea37355b32b2450bf35a3c84fa06
#
_cell.length_a   1.000
_cell.length_b   1.000
_cell.length_c   1.000
_cell.angle_alpha   90.00
_cell.angle_beta   90.00
_cell.angle_gamma   90.00
#
_symmetry.space_group_name_H-M   'P 1'
#
loop_
_entity.id
_entity.type
_entity.pdbx_description
1 polymer ?
#
loop_
_entity_poly.entity_id
_entity_poly.type
_entity_poly.pdbx_seq_one_letter_code
_entity_poly.pdbx_strand_id
1 'polypeptide(L)'
;MHWQTHTVFNQPIPLNNSNLYLSDGALCEAVTREGAGWDSDFLASIGQQLGTDESLELGRLANVNPPELLRYDAQGRRLDDVRFHPAWHLLMQALCTNRVHNLAWEEDARSGAFVARAARFMLHAQVEAGSLCPITMTFAATPLLLQMLPTPFQDWTTPLLSDRYDSHLLPGGQKRGLLIGMGMTEKQGGSDVMSNTTRAERLEDGSYRLVGHKWFFSVPQSDAHLVLAQTAGGLSCFFVPRFLPDGQRNAIRLERLKDKLGNSSNASCEVEFQDAIGWLLGQEGEGIRLILKWGG
;
A
#
# COMPACT_ATOMS: atom_id res chain seq x y z
N MET A 1 -17.64 -8.66 -46.68
CA MET A 1 -17.64 -10.12 -46.51
C MET A 1 -17.05 -10.41 -45.12
N HIS A 2 -17.82 -11.08 -44.25
CA HIS A 2 -17.28 -11.60 -43.01
C HIS A 2 -16.74 -13.03 -43.26
N TRP A 3 -15.45 -13.22 -43.09
CA TRP A 3 -14.86 -14.52 -43.19
C TRP A 3 -14.98 -15.21 -41.85
N GLN A 4 -15.76 -16.30 -41.77
CA GLN A 4 -15.81 -17.17 -40.60
C GLN A 4 -14.87 -18.36 -40.83
N THR A 5 -13.75 -18.37 -40.15
CA THR A 5 -12.75 -19.44 -40.27
C THR A 5 -12.97 -20.60 -39.30
N HIS A 6 -13.69 -20.34 -38.18
CA HIS A 6 -13.99 -21.31 -37.15
C HIS A 6 -15.20 -20.87 -36.33
N THR A 7 -15.76 -21.80 -35.55
CA THR A 7 -16.78 -21.53 -34.54
C THR A 7 -16.17 -21.68 -33.15
N VAL A 8 -16.30 -20.66 -32.31
CA VAL A 8 -15.92 -20.74 -30.90
C VAL A 8 -17.03 -21.48 -30.14
N PHE A 9 -16.65 -22.56 -29.44
CA PHE A 9 -17.56 -23.36 -28.63
C PHE A 9 -16.83 -23.82 -27.36
N ASN A 10 -17.59 -24.36 -26.41
CA ASN A 10 -17.07 -24.89 -25.15
C ASN A 10 -16.25 -23.83 -24.35
N GLN A 11 -16.73 -22.58 -24.37
CA GLN A 11 -16.19 -21.49 -23.58
C GLN A 11 -17.24 -21.03 -22.57
N PRO A 12 -16.85 -20.74 -21.30
CA PRO A 12 -17.78 -20.17 -20.33
C PRO A 12 -18.20 -18.76 -20.76
N ILE A 13 -19.42 -18.38 -20.42
CA ILE A 13 -19.85 -16.99 -20.52
C ILE A 13 -19.07 -16.16 -19.47
N PRO A 14 -18.49 -15.02 -19.84
CA PRO A 14 -17.82 -14.15 -18.87
C PRO A 14 -18.77 -13.77 -17.73
N LEU A 15 -18.28 -13.86 -16.49
CA LEU A 15 -19.02 -13.44 -15.31
C LEU A 15 -18.82 -11.94 -15.10
N ASN A 16 -19.60 -11.14 -15.80
CA ASN A 16 -19.56 -9.68 -15.79
C ASN A 16 -20.96 -9.11 -15.54
N ASN A 17 -21.02 -7.82 -15.20
CA ASN A 17 -22.27 -7.10 -14.90
C ASN A 17 -23.13 -7.82 -13.83
N SER A 18 -22.44 -8.46 -12.87
CA SER A 18 -23.05 -9.15 -11.74
C SER A 18 -22.69 -8.43 -10.43
N ASN A 19 -23.56 -8.57 -9.42
CA ASN A 19 -23.25 -8.03 -8.11
C ASN A 19 -22.30 -9.00 -7.37
N LEU A 20 -21.03 -8.60 -7.17
CA LEU A 20 -20.01 -9.45 -6.57
C LEU A 20 -20.31 -9.83 -5.10
N TYR A 21 -21.08 -9.01 -4.38
CA TYR A 21 -21.48 -9.31 -3.00
C TYR A 21 -22.71 -10.23 -2.95
N LEU A 22 -23.79 -9.84 -3.63
CA LEU A 22 -25.06 -10.58 -3.56
C LEU A 22 -24.99 -11.96 -4.23
N SER A 23 -24.05 -12.18 -5.14
CA SER A 23 -23.81 -13.49 -5.76
C SER A 23 -22.95 -14.42 -4.88
N ASP A 24 -22.28 -13.90 -3.84
CA ASP A 24 -21.48 -14.67 -2.87
C ASP A 24 -22.28 -14.89 -1.58
N GLY A 25 -23.11 -15.95 -1.58
CA GLY A 25 -23.94 -16.29 -0.41
C GLY A 25 -23.12 -16.60 0.85
N ALA A 26 -21.91 -17.15 0.70
CA ALA A 26 -21.02 -17.43 1.83
C ALA A 26 -20.50 -16.14 2.47
N LEU A 27 -20.12 -15.15 1.65
CA LEU A 27 -19.70 -13.83 2.13
C LEU A 27 -20.85 -13.09 2.81
N CYS A 28 -22.06 -13.09 2.20
CA CYS A 28 -23.25 -12.46 2.81
C CYS A 28 -23.58 -13.05 4.19
N GLU A 29 -23.54 -14.37 4.31
CA GLU A 29 -23.79 -15.07 5.59
C GLU A 29 -22.72 -14.73 6.62
N ALA A 30 -21.45 -14.80 6.25
CA ALA A 30 -20.32 -14.48 7.12
C ALA A 30 -20.36 -13.04 7.64
N VAL A 31 -20.63 -12.06 6.80
CA VAL A 31 -20.76 -10.65 7.17
C VAL A 31 -21.84 -10.46 8.25
N THR A 32 -23.00 -11.13 8.10
CA THR A 32 -24.09 -11.06 9.06
C THR A 32 -23.73 -11.78 10.36
N ARG A 33 -23.23 -13.02 10.29
CA ARG A 33 -22.88 -13.85 11.45
C ARG A 33 -21.79 -13.19 12.31
N GLU A 34 -20.78 -12.59 11.68
CA GLU A 34 -19.63 -11.99 12.38
C GLU A 34 -19.87 -10.50 12.77
N GLY A 35 -21.14 -10.05 12.74
CA GLY A 35 -21.55 -8.77 13.32
C GLY A 35 -21.33 -7.54 12.44
N ALA A 36 -21.10 -7.71 11.13
CA ALA A 36 -20.97 -6.60 10.18
C ALA A 36 -22.20 -6.42 9.29
N GLY A 37 -23.37 -6.99 9.65
CA GLY A 37 -24.62 -6.86 8.87
C GLY A 37 -25.05 -5.42 8.62
N TRP A 38 -24.61 -4.47 9.44
CA TRP A 38 -24.84 -3.03 9.24
C TRP A 38 -24.19 -2.46 7.98
N ASP A 39 -23.22 -3.15 7.37
CA ASP A 39 -22.50 -2.74 6.14
C ASP A 39 -23.09 -3.42 4.89
N SER A 40 -24.08 -4.30 5.01
CA SER A 40 -24.60 -5.13 3.91
C SER A 40 -25.09 -4.31 2.72
N ASP A 41 -25.82 -3.21 2.97
CA ASP A 41 -26.32 -2.34 1.89
C ASP A 41 -25.17 -1.66 1.14
N PHE A 42 -24.16 -1.20 1.88
CA PHE A 42 -22.96 -0.62 1.27
C PHE A 42 -22.17 -1.67 0.48
N LEU A 43 -21.99 -2.88 1.03
CA LEU A 43 -21.35 -4.00 0.34
C LEU A 43 -22.10 -4.39 -0.95
N ALA A 44 -23.44 -4.39 -0.92
CA ALA A 44 -24.24 -4.63 -2.12
C ALA A 44 -24.04 -3.52 -3.16
N SER A 45 -23.96 -2.26 -2.74
CA SER A 45 -23.70 -1.13 -3.63
C SER A 45 -22.33 -1.22 -4.30
N ILE A 46 -21.26 -1.43 -3.52
CA ILE A 46 -19.90 -1.57 -4.09
C ILE A 46 -19.75 -2.86 -4.89
N GLY A 47 -20.41 -3.96 -4.48
CA GLY A 47 -20.42 -5.22 -5.23
C GLY A 47 -21.04 -5.06 -6.63
N GLN A 48 -22.09 -4.26 -6.75
CA GLN A 48 -22.69 -3.92 -8.05
C GLN A 48 -21.74 -3.09 -8.91
N GLN A 49 -21.10 -2.07 -8.32
CA GLN A 49 -20.15 -1.20 -9.03
C GLN A 49 -18.91 -1.97 -9.50
N LEU A 50 -18.33 -2.79 -8.63
CA LEU A 50 -17.11 -3.55 -8.91
C LEU A 50 -17.34 -4.68 -9.93
N GLY A 51 -18.56 -5.23 -10.03
CA GLY A 51 -18.90 -6.30 -10.96
C GLY A 51 -19.19 -5.83 -12.37
N THR A 52 -19.05 -4.55 -12.70
CA THR A 52 -19.27 -4.02 -14.06
C THR A 52 -18.13 -4.34 -15.01
N ASP A 53 -18.42 -4.36 -16.32
CA ASP A 53 -17.39 -4.51 -17.37
C ASP A 53 -16.30 -3.45 -17.25
N GLU A 54 -16.67 -2.21 -16.92
CA GLU A 54 -15.74 -1.09 -16.76
C GLU A 54 -14.78 -1.34 -15.62
N SER A 55 -15.24 -1.81 -14.45
CA SER A 55 -14.40 -2.10 -13.31
C SER A 55 -13.44 -3.26 -13.58
N LEU A 56 -13.93 -4.33 -14.21
CA LEU A 56 -13.10 -5.47 -14.59
C LEU A 56 -12.04 -5.09 -15.63
N GLU A 57 -12.38 -4.19 -16.57
CA GLU A 57 -11.45 -3.66 -17.56
C GLU A 57 -10.36 -2.80 -16.90
N LEU A 58 -10.68 -2.00 -15.87
CA LEU A 58 -9.65 -1.28 -15.10
C LEU A 58 -8.62 -2.25 -14.48
N GLY A 59 -9.08 -3.36 -13.91
CA GLY A 59 -8.20 -4.40 -13.36
C GLY A 59 -7.29 -5.01 -14.44
N ARG A 60 -7.87 -5.34 -15.60
CA ARG A 60 -7.11 -5.86 -16.75
C ARG A 60 -6.07 -4.84 -17.24
N LEU A 61 -6.46 -3.59 -17.44
CA LEU A 61 -5.57 -2.53 -17.91
C LEU A 61 -4.40 -2.25 -16.95
N ALA A 62 -4.65 -2.25 -15.64
CA ALA A 62 -3.60 -2.08 -14.65
C ALA A 62 -2.55 -3.20 -14.70
N ASN A 63 -2.97 -4.45 -14.98
CA ASN A 63 -2.07 -5.61 -15.03
C ASN A 63 -1.30 -5.72 -16.35
N VAL A 64 -1.91 -5.37 -17.49
CA VAL A 64 -1.21 -5.45 -18.80
C VAL A 64 -0.32 -4.23 -19.06
N ASN A 65 -0.44 -3.17 -18.26
CA ASN A 65 0.41 -1.99 -18.30
C ASN A 65 1.12 -1.84 -16.94
N PRO A 66 2.18 -2.62 -16.69
CA PRO A 66 2.89 -2.57 -15.41
C PRO A 66 3.52 -1.20 -15.15
N PRO A 67 3.79 -0.86 -13.88
CA PRO A 67 4.41 0.42 -13.54
C PRO A 67 5.80 0.56 -14.14
N GLU A 68 6.18 1.80 -14.43
CA GLU A 68 7.49 2.17 -14.97
C GLU A 68 8.29 2.99 -13.97
N LEU A 69 9.58 2.67 -13.81
CA LEU A 69 10.50 3.43 -12.96
C LEU A 69 11.02 4.66 -13.72
N LEU A 70 10.81 5.82 -13.14
CA LEU A 70 11.33 7.09 -13.60
C LEU A 70 12.52 7.51 -12.70
N ARG A 71 13.74 7.07 -13.08
CA ARG A 71 14.94 7.37 -12.28
C ARG A 71 15.42 8.80 -12.47
N TYR A 72 15.34 9.29 -13.69
CA TYR A 72 15.86 10.60 -14.07
C TYR A 72 14.86 11.37 -14.94
N ASP A 73 14.92 12.70 -14.88
CA ASP A 73 14.24 13.57 -15.83
C ASP A 73 15.04 13.74 -17.12
N ALA A 74 14.48 14.51 -18.07
CA ALA A 74 15.13 14.78 -19.35
C ALA A 74 16.47 15.54 -19.25
N GLN A 75 16.73 16.18 -18.10
CA GLN A 75 17.98 16.89 -17.81
C GLN A 75 18.97 16.06 -17.00
N GLY A 76 18.65 14.77 -16.73
CA GLY A 76 19.50 13.88 -15.94
C GLY A 76 19.42 14.09 -14.42
N ARG A 77 18.47 14.90 -13.91
CA ARG A 77 18.26 15.04 -12.48
C ARG A 77 17.47 13.85 -11.94
N ARG A 78 17.86 13.35 -10.78
CA ARG A 78 17.26 12.16 -10.20
C ARG A 78 15.83 12.43 -9.70
N LEU A 79 14.87 11.60 -10.19
CA LEU A 79 13.45 11.67 -9.82
C LEU A 79 13.08 10.63 -8.77
N ASP A 80 13.57 9.40 -8.90
CA ASP A 80 13.17 8.27 -8.06
C ASP A 80 11.65 8.20 -7.90
N ASP A 81 10.93 8.10 -9.02
CA ASP A 81 9.47 8.06 -9.07
C ASP A 81 8.97 6.86 -9.87
N VAL A 82 7.68 6.55 -9.72
CA VAL A 82 7.01 5.44 -10.42
C VAL A 82 5.80 5.97 -11.15
N ARG A 83 5.73 5.70 -12.45
CA ARG A 83 4.58 6.01 -13.28
C ARG A 83 3.66 4.79 -13.40
N PHE A 84 2.38 4.99 -13.13
CA PHE A 84 1.34 3.99 -13.27
C PHE A 84 0.40 4.32 -14.43
N HIS A 85 -0.23 3.27 -14.97
CA HIS A 85 -1.36 3.46 -15.88
C HIS A 85 -2.53 4.16 -15.17
N PRO A 86 -3.33 5.03 -15.86
CA PRO A 86 -4.48 5.71 -15.25
C PRO A 86 -5.47 4.78 -14.54
N ALA A 87 -5.67 3.56 -15.06
CA ALA A 87 -6.52 2.54 -14.42
C ALA A 87 -6.09 2.22 -12.99
N TRP A 88 -4.77 2.16 -12.71
CA TRP A 88 -4.26 1.97 -11.34
C TRP A 88 -4.75 3.07 -10.40
N HIS A 89 -4.69 4.33 -10.83
CA HIS A 89 -5.13 5.45 -10.00
C HIS A 89 -6.62 5.42 -9.71
N LEU A 90 -7.45 4.96 -10.66
CA LEU A 90 -8.89 4.77 -10.47
C LEU A 90 -9.19 3.64 -9.47
N LEU A 91 -8.47 2.53 -9.54
CA LEU A 91 -8.56 1.43 -8.57
C LEU A 91 -8.17 1.89 -7.16
N MET A 92 -7.06 2.63 -7.03
CA MET A 92 -6.64 3.20 -5.75
C MET A 92 -7.66 4.21 -5.20
N GLN A 93 -8.25 5.05 -6.06
CA GLN A 93 -9.32 5.98 -5.66
C GLN A 93 -10.52 5.21 -5.11
N ALA A 94 -10.96 4.15 -5.80
CA ALA A 94 -12.08 3.33 -5.35
C ALA A 94 -11.79 2.66 -3.99
N LEU A 95 -10.59 2.11 -3.80
CA LEU A 95 -10.17 1.49 -2.54
C LEU A 95 -10.17 2.48 -1.37
N CYS A 96 -9.65 3.70 -1.57
CA CYS A 96 -9.66 4.73 -0.55
C CYS A 96 -11.06 5.23 -0.26
N THR A 97 -11.86 5.54 -1.29
CA THR A 97 -13.26 5.99 -1.14
C THR A 97 -14.11 4.94 -0.42
N ASN A 98 -13.86 3.66 -0.68
CA ASN A 98 -14.51 2.55 0.01
C ASN A 98 -13.88 2.22 1.37
N ARG A 99 -12.96 3.07 1.87
CA ARG A 99 -12.39 3.03 3.22
C ARG A 99 -11.75 1.70 3.59
N VAL A 100 -11.15 1.00 2.61
CA VAL A 100 -10.53 -0.32 2.82
C VAL A 100 -9.27 -0.24 3.68
N HIS A 101 -8.60 0.93 3.73
CA HIS A 101 -7.37 1.15 4.50
C HIS A 101 -7.59 1.70 5.91
N ASN A 102 -8.79 2.24 6.24
CA ASN A 102 -8.97 3.00 7.49
C ASN A 102 -10.24 2.67 8.28
N LEU A 103 -11.25 2.02 7.70
CA LEU A 103 -12.57 1.79 8.32
C LEU A 103 -12.51 1.28 9.77
N ALA A 104 -11.60 0.37 10.08
CA ALA A 104 -11.50 -0.22 11.41
C ALA A 104 -10.67 0.62 12.40
N TRP A 105 -10.08 1.72 11.95
CA TRP A 105 -9.19 2.57 12.75
C TRP A 105 -9.81 3.93 13.10
N GLU A 106 -11.06 4.14 12.72
CA GLU A 106 -11.80 5.35 13.08
C GLU A 106 -12.16 5.37 14.55
N GLU A 107 -12.25 6.55 15.14
CA GLU A 107 -12.52 6.73 16.56
C GLU A 107 -13.89 6.13 16.96
N ASP A 108 -14.85 6.20 16.05
CA ASP A 108 -16.22 5.67 16.23
C ASP A 108 -16.47 4.34 15.52
N ALA A 109 -15.40 3.56 15.24
CA ALA A 109 -15.52 2.29 14.54
C ALA A 109 -16.51 1.34 15.23
N ARG A 110 -17.51 0.89 14.45
CA ARG A 110 -18.56 -0.03 14.94
C ARG A 110 -17.98 -1.42 15.22
N SER A 111 -18.62 -2.15 16.14
CA SER A 111 -18.39 -3.58 16.27
C SER A 111 -18.56 -4.27 14.90
N GLY A 112 -17.65 -5.19 14.55
CA GLY A 112 -17.62 -5.82 13.23
C GLY A 112 -16.91 -5.01 12.13
N ALA A 113 -16.29 -3.86 12.44
CA ALA A 113 -15.60 -3.02 11.42
C ALA A 113 -14.46 -3.76 10.70
N PHE A 114 -13.74 -4.65 11.38
CA PHE A 114 -12.73 -5.51 10.73
C PHE A 114 -13.36 -6.49 9.75
N VAL A 115 -14.52 -7.04 10.06
CA VAL A 115 -15.27 -7.94 9.17
C VAL A 115 -15.78 -7.17 7.95
N ALA A 116 -16.38 -5.99 8.15
CA ALA A 116 -16.80 -5.11 7.06
C ALA A 116 -15.61 -4.74 6.15
N ARG A 117 -14.48 -4.33 6.75
CA ARG A 117 -13.25 -4.04 6.00
C ARG A 117 -12.76 -5.26 5.20
N ALA A 118 -12.76 -6.46 5.80
CA ALA A 118 -12.35 -7.68 5.11
C ALA A 118 -13.27 -8.01 3.94
N ALA A 119 -14.58 -7.85 4.09
CA ALA A 119 -15.55 -8.04 3.01
C ALA A 119 -15.31 -7.04 1.85
N ARG A 120 -15.13 -5.76 2.14
CA ARG A 120 -14.78 -4.74 1.13
C ARG A 120 -13.49 -5.11 0.41
N PHE A 121 -12.45 -5.54 1.14
CA PHE A 121 -11.18 -6.00 0.58
C PHE A 121 -11.36 -7.19 -0.37
N MET A 122 -12.17 -8.19 0.01
CA MET A 122 -12.45 -9.37 -0.79
C MET A 122 -13.18 -9.02 -2.10
N LEU A 123 -14.10 -8.06 -2.08
CA LEU A 123 -14.80 -7.58 -3.27
C LEU A 123 -13.82 -6.91 -4.25
N HIS A 124 -12.97 -6.02 -3.77
CA HIS A 124 -11.93 -5.38 -4.59
C HIS A 124 -10.91 -6.39 -5.14
N ALA A 125 -10.57 -7.43 -4.37
CA ALA A 125 -9.64 -8.48 -4.79
C ALA A 125 -10.11 -9.24 -6.04
N GLN A 126 -11.43 -9.33 -6.26
CA GLN A 126 -11.98 -9.97 -7.46
C GLN A 126 -11.76 -9.13 -8.72
N VAL A 127 -11.58 -7.82 -8.57
CA VAL A 127 -11.29 -6.92 -9.70
C VAL A 127 -9.80 -6.85 -9.97
N GLU A 128 -8.99 -6.55 -8.93
CA GLU A 128 -7.55 -6.39 -9.09
C GLU A 128 -6.82 -6.57 -7.76
N ALA A 129 -5.85 -7.47 -7.73
CA ALA A 129 -5.16 -7.84 -6.50
C ALA A 129 -3.95 -6.95 -6.16
N GLY A 130 -3.29 -6.35 -7.16
CA GLY A 130 -2.04 -5.61 -6.94
C GLY A 130 -2.24 -4.29 -6.19
N SER A 131 -3.33 -3.59 -6.45
CA SER A 131 -3.73 -2.36 -5.76
C SER A 131 -4.05 -2.55 -4.27
N LEU A 132 -4.28 -3.78 -3.84
CA LEU A 132 -4.51 -4.12 -2.44
C LEU A 132 -3.23 -4.07 -1.59
N CYS A 133 -2.05 -4.20 -2.21
CA CYS A 133 -0.78 -4.17 -1.48
C CYS A 133 -0.54 -2.84 -0.75
N PRO A 134 -0.61 -1.65 -1.39
CA PRO A 134 -0.50 -0.38 -0.68
C PRO A 134 -1.56 -0.18 0.39
N ILE A 135 -2.77 -0.64 0.12
CA ILE A 135 -3.90 -0.55 1.07
C ILE A 135 -3.65 -1.40 2.31
N THR A 136 -3.12 -2.62 2.14
CA THR A 136 -2.79 -3.51 3.26
C THR A 136 -1.68 -2.92 4.13
N MET A 137 -0.61 -2.40 3.53
CA MET A 137 0.48 -1.80 4.28
C MET A 137 0.04 -0.52 5.02
N THR A 138 -0.76 0.33 4.37
CA THR A 138 -1.32 1.53 4.99
C THR A 138 -2.25 1.14 6.16
N PHE A 139 -3.14 0.16 5.96
CA PHE A 139 -4.00 -0.36 7.02
C PHE A 139 -3.21 -0.83 8.24
N ALA A 140 -2.16 -1.62 8.02
CA ALA A 140 -1.33 -2.16 9.09
C ALA A 140 -0.48 -1.10 9.80
N ALA A 141 -0.01 -0.07 9.06
CA ALA A 141 0.81 1.00 9.63
C ALA A 141 -0.02 2.04 10.42
N THR A 142 -1.28 2.25 10.05
CA THR A 142 -2.14 3.31 10.61
C THR A 142 -2.22 3.27 12.13
N PRO A 143 -2.56 2.17 12.83
CA PRO A 143 -2.71 2.18 14.28
C PRO A 143 -1.38 2.43 15.01
N LEU A 144 -0.24 2.03 14.44
CA LEU A 144 1.08 2.35 14.97
C LEU A 144 1.37 3.85 14.84
N LEU A 145 1.10 4.43 13.68
CA LEU A 145 1.35 5.84 13.41
C LEU A 145 0.42 6.77 14.20
N LEU A 146 -0.85 6.39 14.40
CA LEU A 146 -1.77 7.16 15.28
C LEU A 146 -1.25 7.27 16.71
N GLN A 147 -0.45 6.31 17.18
CA GLN A 147 0.13 6.31 18.52
C GLN A 147 1.53 6.94 18.59
N MET A 148 2.32 6.83 17.53
CA MET A 148 3.77 7.10 17.57
C MET A 148 4.25 7.96 16.40
N LEU A 149 3.36 8.71 15.73
CA LEU A 149 3.77 9.58 14.63
C LEU A 149 4.81 10.61 15.12
N PRO A 150 5.98 10.71 14.47
CA PRO A 150 7.03 11.63 14.91
C PRO A 150 6.56 13.08 14.88
N THR A 151 7.04 13.89 15.83
CA THR A 151 6.63 15.29 16.03
C THR A 151 6.58 16.13 14.73
N PRO A 152 7.57 16.06 13.80
CA PRO A 152 7.51 16.85 12.57
C PRO A 152 6.35 16.51 11.61
N PHE A 153 5.62 15.40 11.86
CA PHE A 153 4.59 14.86 10.97
C PHE A 153 3.22 14.73 11.65
N GLN A 154 2.97 15.43 12.75
CA GLN A 154 1.70 15.35 13.50
C GLN A 154 0.48 15.78 12.66
N ASP A 155 0.69 16.61 11.64
CA ASP A 155 -0.31 17.03 10.66
C ASP A 155 -0.74 15.89 9.70
N TRP A 156 -0.03 14.75 9.68
CA TRP A 156 -0.37 13.61 8.82
C TRP A 156 -1.53 12.77 9.34
N THR A 157 -1.96 12.93 10.56
CA THR A 157 -3.08 12.16 11.15
C THR A 157 -4.35 12.27 10.30
N THR A 158 -4.73 13.47 9.89
CA THR A 158 -5.94 13.70 9.07
C THR A 158 -5.84 13.06 7.68
N PRO A 159 -4.79 13.32 6.86
CA PRO A 159 -4.70 12.69 5.55
C PRO A 159 -4.43 11.16 5.62
N LEU A 160 -3.89 10.61 6.71
CA LEU A 160 -3.73 9.17 6.91
C LEU A 160 -5.08 8.46 7.07
N LEU A 161 -6.05 9.10 7.71
CA LEU A 161 -7.42 8.59 7.90
C LEU A 161 -8.41 9.06 6.82
N SER A 162 -7.96 9.80 5.81
CA SER A 162 -8.80 10.33 4.75
C SER A 162 -9.30 9.22 3.81
N ASP A 163 -10.52 9.37 3.28
CA ASP A 163 -11.08 8.55 2.20
C ASP A 163 -10.62 8.99 0.80
N ARG A 164 -9.63 9.89 0.73
CA ARG A 164 -9.08 10.42 -0.52
C ARG A 164 -7.81 9.70 -0.92
N TYR A 165 -7.68 9.46 -2.20
CA TYR A 165 -6.43 9.07 -2.82
C TYR A 165 -5.76 10.30 -3.45
N ASP A 166 -4.47 10.48 -3.22
CA ASP A 166 -3.70 11.57 -3.79
C ASP A 166 -2.39 11.04 -4.39
N SER A 167 -2.30 11.01 -5.71
CA SER A 167 -1.14 10.49 -6.44
C SER A 167 -0.02 11.50 -6.66
N HIS A 168 -0.22 12.76 -6.26
CA HIS A 168 0.79 13.80 -6.49
C HIS A 168 2.08 13.56 -5.70
N LEU A 169 3.19 13.90 -6.33
CA LEU A 169 4.51 13.86 -5.72
C LEU A 169 4.74 15.14 -4.92
N LEU A 170 4.16 15.19 -3.72
CA LEU A 170 4.18 16.33 -2.79
C LEU A 170 4.60 15.88 -1.39
N PRO A 171 5.11 16.80 -0.54
CA PRO A 171 5.22 16.55 0.90
C PRO A 171 3.88 16.12 1.50
N GLY A 172 3.90 15.11 2.40
CA GLY A 172 2.68 14.48 2.90
C GLY A 172 1.69 15.43 3.58
N GLY A 173 2.17 16.44 4.31
CA GLY A 173 1.31 17.48 4.91
C GLY A 173 0.54 18.36 3.90
N GLN A 174 0.91 18.30 2.62
CA GLN A 174 0.21 19.02 1.53
C GLN A 174 -0.77 18.13 0.77
N LYS A 175 -0.84 16.83 1.10
CA LYS A 175 -1.69 15.85 0.41
C LYS A 175 -3.03 15.66 1.12
N ARG A 176 -4.01 15.23 0.34
CA ARG A 176 -5.37 14.95 0.85
C ARG A 176 -5.54 13.52 1.34
N GLY A 177 -4.62 12.62 1.02
CA GLY A 177 -4.60 11.23 1.45
C GLY A 177 -3.19 10.67 1.32
N LEU A 178 -2.81 9.77 2.23
CA LEU A 178 -1.47 9.22 2.34
C LEU A 178 -1.46 7.70 2.18
N LEU A 179 -0.35 7.20 1.66
CA LEU A 179 -0.03 5.78 1.62
C LEU A 179 1.26 5.53 2.41
N ILE A 180 1.25 4.45 3.18
CA ILE A 180 2.42 3.99 3.95
C ILE A 180 2.88 2.65 3.40
N GLY A 181 4.16 2.56 3.05
CA GLY A 181 4.80 1.33 2.65
C GLY A 181 5.59 0.66 3.78
N MET A 182 6.17 -0.50 3.50
CA MET A 182 7.03 -1.23 4.44
C MET A 182 8.27 -1.77 3.73
N GLY A 183 9.43 -1.71 4.40
CA GLY A 183 10.70 -2.20 3.90
C GLY A 183 11.42 -3.05 4.94
N MET A 184 11.29 -4.40 4.83
CA MET A 184 11.91 -5.34 5.77
C MET A 184 13.00 -6.18 5.13
N THR A 185 12.70 -6.85 4.02
CA THR A 185 13.56 -7.85 3.36
C THR A 185 14.77 -7.22 2.69
N GLU A 186 15.94 -7.82 2.86
CA GLU A 186 17.20 -7.48 2.17
C GLU A 186 17.62 -8.59 1.20
N LYS A 187 18.75 -8.42 0.50
CA LYS A 187 19.21 -9.37 -0.55
C LYS A 187 19.46 -10.79 -0.05
N GLN A 188 19.87 -10.94 1.22
CA GLN A 188 20.08 -12.26 1.84
C GLN A 188 18.77 -13.02 2.11
N GLY A 189 17.61 -12.37 2.00
CA GLY A 189 16.28 -12.97 2.18
C GLY A 189 15.46 -12.34 3.28
N GLY A 190 14.19 -12.73 3.38
CA GLY A 190 13.22 -12.24 4.37
C GLY A 190 12.90 -13.23 5.49
N SER A 191 13.37 -14.48 5.39
CA SER A 191 13.12 -15.50 6.41
C SER A 191 13.87 -15.25 7.72
N ASP A 192 15.02 -14.56 7.64
CA ASP A 192 15.81 -14.12 8.78
C ASP A 192 16.09 -12.62 8.70
N VAL A 193 15.10 -11.80 9.07
CA VAL A 193 15.24 -10.35 9.11
C VAL A 193 16.16 -9.86 10.23
N MET A 194 16.48 -10.72 11.22
CA MET A 194 17.44 -10.38 12.26
C MET A 194 18.86 -10.20 11.71
N SER A 195 19.18 -10.88 10.60
CA SER A 195 20.47 -10.76 9.90
C SER A 195 20.55 -9.53 8.96
N ASN A 196 19.57 -8.65 8.95
CA ASN A 196 19.59 -7.42 8.16
C ASN A 196 20.83 -6.58 8.46
N THR A 197 21.38 -5.97 7.41
CA THR A 197 22.63 -5.19 7.44
C THR A 197 22.39 -3.68 7.29
N THR A 198 21.21 -3.25 6.87
CA THR A 198 20.83 -1.82 6.88
C THR A 198 21.00 -1.30 8.31
N ARG A 199 21.74 -0.22 8.47
CA ARG A 199 22.05 0.38 9.77
C ARG A 199 21.46 1.78 9.87
N ALA A 200 21.17 2.18 11.10
CA ALA A 200 20.71 3.51 11.46
C ALA A 200 21.58 4.09 12.57
N GLU A 201 22.06 5.31 12.38
CA GLU A 201 22.89 6.04 13.33
C GLU A 201 22.13 7.27 13.80
N ARG A 202 22.06 7.45 15.13
CA ARG A 202 21.33 8.58 15.72
C ARG A 202 22.06 9.90 15.46
N LEU A 203 21.29 10.92 15.09
CA LEU A 203 21.76 12.28 14.88
C LEU A 203 21.48 13.17 16.11
N GLU A 204 22.09 14.36 16.15
CA GLU A 204 21.98 15.30 17.29
C GLU A 204 20.54 15.80 17.49
N ASP A 205 19.75 15.92 16.42
CA ASP A 205 18.34 16.35 16.46
C ASP A 205 17.36 15.23 16.87
N GLY A 206 17.86 14.03 17.14
CA GLY A 206 17.10 12.86 17.55
C GLY A 206 16.53 12.04 16.36
N SER A 207 16.70 12.50 15.13
CA SER A 207 16.47 11.67 13.93
C SER A 207 17.59 10.65 13.74
N TYR A 208 17.49 9.81 12.72
CA TYR A 208 18.49 8.79 12.40
C TYR A 208 18.87 8.85 10.93
N ARG A 209 20.15 8.63 10.65
CA ARG A 209 20.69 8.45 9.32
C ARG A 209 20.73 6.97 8.97
N LEU A 210 20.02 6.57 7.90
CA LEU A 210 19.95 5.20 7.42
C LEU A 210 20.87 4.99 6.24
N VAL A 211 21.67 3.89 6.28
CA VAL A 211 22.52 3.43 5.18
C VAL A 211 22.32 1.93 5.00
N GLY A 212 22.01 1.52 3.77
CA GLY A 212 21.77 0.11 3.45
C GLY A 212 20.84 -0.04 2.25
N HIS A 213 20.12 -1.16 2.19
CA HIS A 213 19.25 -1.47 1.07
C HIS A 213 18.02 -2.28 1.51
N LYS A 214 17.01 -2.32 0.63
CA LYS A 214 15.92 -3.29 0.71
C LYS A 214 15.72 -3.97 -0.65
N TRP A 215 15.38 -5.27 -0.58
CA TRP A 215 15.28 -6.13 -1.77
C TRP A 215 13.87 -6.20 -2.35
N PHE A 216 12.86 -6.20 -1.49
CA PHE A 216 11.45 -6.03 -1.84
C PHE A 216 10.89 -4.84 -1.07
N PHE A 217 10.92 -3.69 -1.70
CA PHE A 217 10.38 -2.45 -1.18
C PHE A 217 9.12 -2.13 -1.97
N SER A 218 8.01 -2.66 -1.49
CA SER A 218 6.74 -2.52 -2.18
C SER A 218 6.18 -1.11 -2.03
N VAL A 219 5.53 -0.64 -3.11
CA VAL A 219 4.91 0.69 -3.18
C VAL A 219 5.92 1.80 -2.87
N PRO A 220 7.03 1.87 -3.62
CA PRO A 220 8.11 2.84 -3.36
C PRO A 220 7.67 4.30 -3.53
N GLN A 221 6.52 4.54 -4.16
CA GLN A 221 5.86 5.84 -4.28
C GLN A 221 5.09 6.28 -3.03
N SER A 222 4.98 5.43 -1.99
CA SER A 222 4.31 5.78 -0.73
C SER A 222 4.93 7.03 -0.09
N ASP A 223 4.13 7.74 0.68
CA ASP A 223 4.52 9.01 1.32
C ASP A 223 5.55 8.81 2.43
N ALA A 224 5.47 7.66 3.13
CA ALA A 224 6.49 7.17 4.05
C ALA A 224 6.54 5.65 4.04
N HIS A 225 7.59 5.10 4.66
CA HIS A 225 7.77 3.66 4.83
C HIS A 225 8.15 3.34 6.27
N LEU A 226 7.64 2.22 6.78
CA LEU A 226 8.17 1.57 7.97
C LEU A 226 9.36 0.71 7.56
N VAL A 227 10.55 1.04 8.05
CA VAL A 227 11.82 0.41 7.63
C VAL A 227 12.50 -0.23 8.83
N LEU A 228 12.93 -1.49 8.69
CA LEU A 228 13.80 -2.14 9.68
C LEU A 228 15.27 -1.81 9.41
N ALA A 229 15.98 -1.35 10.43
CA ALA A 229 17.43 -1.12 10.39
C ALA A 229 18.08 -1.45 11.76
N GLN A 230 19.35 -1.84 11.74
CA GLN A 230 20.15 -2.11 12.91
C GLN A 230 20.59 -0.82 13.59
N THR A 231 20.44 -0.76 14.91
CA THR A 231 21.03 0.24 15.80
C THR A 231 21.96 -0.43 16.81
N ALA A 232 22.53 0.34 17.70
CA ALA A 232 23.30 -0.22 18.83
C ALA A 232 22.43 -1.10 19.75
N GLY A 233 21.13 -0.81 19.87
CA GLY A 233 20.16 -1.59 20.65
C GLY A 233 19.56 -2.78 19.90
N GLY A 234 19.88 -2.99 18.62
CA GLY A 234 19.37 -4.09 17.79
C GLY A 234 18.45 -3.64 16.67
N LEU A 235 17.74 -4.60 16.07
CA LEU A 235 16.86 -4.34 14.91
C LEU A 235 15.63 -3.51 15.30
N SER A 236 15.55 -2.31 14.75
CA SER A 236 14.62 -1.25 15.14
C SER A 236 13.74 -0.83 13.97
N CYS A 237 12.57 -0.25 14.26
CA CYS A 237 11.63 0.23 13.26
C CYS A 237 11.73 1.75 13.10
N PHE A 238 11.80 2.21 11.86
CA PHE A 238 11.91 3.64 11.52
C PHE A 238 10.77 4.08 10.63
N PHE A 239 10.20 5.25 10.92
CA PHE A 239 9.40 6.02 10.00
C PHE A 239 10.33 6.77 9.06
N VAL A 240 10.31 6.43 7.78
CA VAL A 240 11.18 7.02 6.75
C VAL A 240 10.30 7.71 5.71
N PRO A 241 10.10 9.03 5.79
CA PRO A 241 9.26 9.77 4.86
C PRO A 241 9.95 9.95 3.51
N ARG A 242 9.16 10.09 2.45
CA ARG A 242 9.65 10.38 1.10
C ARG A 242 10.15 11.82 0.95
N PHE A 243 9.53 12.75 1.67
CA PHE A 243 9.95 14.14 1.81
C PHE A 243 10.25 14.47 3.26
N LEU A 244 11.33 15.18 3.48
CA LEU A 244 11.74 15.69 4.79
C LEU A 244 10.84 16.87 5.21
N PRO A 245 10.85 17.26 6.50
CA PRO A 245 10.03 18.37 6.98
C PRO A 245 10.32 19.72 6.29
N ASP A 246 11.53 19.91 5.77
CA ASP A 246 11.92 21.07 4.99
C ASP A 246 11.47 21.04 3.52
N GLY A 247 10.75 19.99 3.11
CA GLY A 247 10.27 19.78 1.75
C GLY A 247 11.30 19.17 0.79
N GLN A 248 12.52 18.88 1.24
CA GLN A 248 13.50 18.20 0.42
C GLN A 248 13.16 16.72 0.26
N ARG A 249 13.55 16.12 -0.88
CA ARG A 249 13.42 14.67 -1.09
C ARG A 249 14.42 13.94 -0.21
N ASN A 250 13.92 12.92 0.49
CA ASN A 250 14.76 12.04 1.27
C ASN A 250 15.67 11.16 0.36
N ALA A 251 16.80 10.75 0.86
CA ALA A 251 17.82 10.02 0.10
C ALA A 251 17.48 8.51 -0.04
N ILE A 252 16.25 8.22 -0.48
CA ILE A 252 15.76 6.88 -0.85
C ILE A 252 15.94 6.75 -2.35
N ARG A 253 16.84 5.84 -2.78
CA ARG A 253 17.19 5.62 -4.20
C ARG A 253 16.46 4.40 -4.74
N LEU A 254 15.62 4.61 -5.77
CA LEU A 254 14.94 3.53 -6.46
C LEU A 254 15.86 2.94 -7.54
N GLU A 255 16.27 1.67 -7.41
CA GLU A 255 17.27 1.10 -8.29
C GLU A 255 16.66 0.33 -9.46
N ARG A 256 15.69 -0.55 -9.21
CA ARG A 256 14.91 -1.19 -10.28
C ARG A 256 13.59 -1.74 -9.73
N LEU A 257 12.58 -1.84 -10.58
CA LEU A 257 11.38 -2.59 -10.28
C LEU A 257 11.63 -4.09 -10.47
N LYS A 258 10.94 -4.90 -9.67
CA LYS A 258 11.01 -6.36 -9.76
C LYS A 258 10.23 -6.87 -10.97
N ASP A 259 10.82 -7.79 -11.69
CA ASP A 259 10.12 -8.68 -12.60
C ASP A 259 9.46 -9.81 -11.78
N LYS A 260 8.12 -9.90 -11.84
CA LYS A 260 7.33 -10.78 -10.97
C LYS A 260 6.38 -11.63 -11.81
N LEU A 261 6.13 -12.86 -11.36
CA LEU A 261 5.17 -13.77 -12.00
C LEU A 261 3.71 -13.34 -11.83
N GLY A 262 3.42 -12.54 -10.82
CA GLY A 262 2.07 -12.00 -10.54
C GLY A 262 2.16 -10.65 -9.83
N ASN A 263 1.01 -10.08 -9.49
CA ASN A 263 0.96 -8.75 -8.87
C ASN A 263 1.65 -7.67 -9.74
N SER A 264 1.44 -7.77 -11.06
CA SER A 264 2.18 -6.97 -12.06
C SER A 264 1.83 -5.49 -12.00
N SER A 265 0.61 -5.15 -11.61
CA SER A 265 0.13 -3.78 -11.46
C SER A 265 0.79 -3.04 -10.28
N ASN A 266 1.29 -3.77 -9.25
CA ASN A 266 1.94 -3.18 -8.09
C ASN A 266 3.45 -2.99 -8.33
N ALA A 267 3.99 -1.83 -7.99
CA ALA A 267 5.42 -1.60 -7.99
C ALA A 267 6.07 -2.24 -6.76
N SER A 268 7.07 -3.10 -6.98
CA SER A 268 7.99 -3.58 -5.94
C SER A 268 9.40 -3.28 -6.41
N CYS A 269 10.20 -2.63 -5.57
CA CYS A 269 11.46 -2.03 -5.95
C CYS A 269 12.63 -2.59 -5.13
N GLU A 270 13.81 -2.56 -5.73
CA GLU A 270 15.06 -2.57 -4.99
C GLU A 270 15.43 -1.13 -4.67
N VAL A 271 15.75 -0.86 -3.41
CA VAL A 271 16.08 0.49 -2.97
C VAL A 271 17.39 0.52 -2.18
N GLU A 272 18.06 1.66 -2.25
CA GLU A 272 19.21 1.98 -1.41
C GLU A 272 18.92 3.24 -0.58
N PHE A 273 19.32 3.19 0.67
CA PHE A 273 19.34 4.33 1.58
C PHE A 273 20.76 4.91 1.58
N GLN A 274 20.90 6.09 1.04
CA GLN A 274 22.18 6.80 0.93
C GLN A 274 22.16 8.02 1.85
N ASP A 275 22.27 7.78 3.16
CA ASP A 275 22.05 8.76 4.23
C ASP A 275 20.59 9.24 4.34
N ALA A 276 19.63 8.34 4.09
CA ALA A 276 18.22 8.64 4.25
C ALA A 276 17.89 8.94 5.72
N ILE A 277 17.04 9.94 5.94
CA ILE A 277 16.64 10.33 7.30
C ILE A 277 15.35 9.61 7.70
N GLY A 278 15.35 9.11 8.95
CA GLY A 278 14.19 8.43 9.54
C GLY A 278 14.06 8.75 11.04
N TRP A 279 12.90 8.44 11.58
CA TRP A 279 12.57 8.62 12.99
C TRP A 279 12.27 7.27 13.62
N LEU A 280 12.88 6.99 14.75
CA LEU A 280 12.65 5.76 15.50
C LEU A 280 11.20 5.68 15.97
N LEU A 281 10.55 4.55 15.74
CA LEU A 281 9.27 4.21 16.32
C LEU A 281 9.46 3.23 17.48
N GLY A 282 8.93 3.56 18.65
CA GLY A 282 9.12 2.77 19.86
C GLY A 282 10.55 2.85 20.41
N GLN A 283 11.13 1.70 20.76
CA GLN A 283 12.48 1.60 21.32
C GLN A 283 13.42 0.84 20.38
N GLU A 284 14.72 1.10 20.50
CA GLU A 284 15.72 0.31 19.78
C GLU A 284 15.61 -1.18 20.14
N GLY A 285 15.78 -2.05 19.14
CA GLY A 285 15.67 -3.50 19.29
C GLY A 285 14.25 -4.07 19.22
N GLU A 286 13.20 -3.24 19.19
CA GLU A 286 11.81 -3.70 19.17
C GLU A 286 11.17 -3.73 17.77
N GLY A 287 11.94 -3.53 16.70
CA GLY A 287 11.42 -3.29 15.37
C GLY A 287 10.47 -4.38 14.84
N ILE A 288 10.84 -5.65 14.99
CA ILE A 288 10.00 -6.77 14.54
C ILE A 288 8.71 -6.83 15.37
N ARG A 289 8.81 -6.70 16.69
CA ARG A 289 7.64 -6.74 17.58
C ARG A 289 6.60 -5.68 17.23
N LEU A 290 7.06 -4.48 16.90
CA LEU A 290 6.18 -3.38 16.49
C LEU A 290 5.46 -3.67 15.17
N ILE A 291 6.19 -4.13 14.15
CA ILE A 291 5.60 -4.44 12.84
C ILE A 291 4.62 -5.61 12.95
N LEU A 292 4.98 -6.70 13.65
CA LEU A 292 4.12 -7.88 13.78
C LEU A 292 2.87 -7.61 14.62
N LYS A 293 2.93 -6.73 15.61
CA LYS A 293 1.76 -6.40 16.44
C LYS A 293 0.61 -5.82 15.62
N TRP A 294 0.90 -5.13 14.54
CA TRP A 294 -0.10 -4.39 13.75
C TRP A 294 -0.19 -4.86 12.29
N GLY A 295 0.79 -5.60 11.79
CA GLY A 295 0.88 -6.03 10.39
C GLY A 295 0.72 -7.53 10.15
N GLY A 296 0.53 -8.32 11.22
CA GLY A 296 0.36 -9.78 11.17
C GLY A 296 -1.07 -10.26 11.40
#